data_3f9050ac27154ef235bc7af7e3286c86
#
_entry.id   3f9050ac27154ef235bc7af7e3286c86
#
_cell.length_a   1.000
_cell.length_b   1.000
_cell.length_c   1.000
_cell.angle_alpha   90.00
_cell.angle_beta   90.00
_cell.angle_gamma   90.00
#
_symmetry.space_group_name_H-M   'P 1'
#
loop_
_entity.id
_entity.type
_entity.pdbx_description
1 polymer ?
#
loop_
_entity_poly.entity_id
_entity_poly.type
_entity_poly.pdbx_seq_one_letter_code
_entity_poly.pdbx_strand_id
1 'polypeptide(L)'
;MVMGWMFDRCDEEIKLGNEWICSDPCVQYDHAHDPFDAFTKPTTNRSFLYFCQMITAITGADWAKNVPTELPIFNIAGDQDPVGQYGEGVYQVSNWLTESGHAVETKLYPGYRHEIHNYEDLKDEVVEDIICFFDAQLDFDDDDDDEE
;
A
#
# COMPACT_ATOMS: atom_id res chain seq x y z
N MET A 1 7.16 -19.40 0.45
CA MET A 1 8.03 -19.15 1.63
C MET A 1 7.46 -17.92 2.31
N VAL A 2 6.67 -18.15 3.31
CA VAL A 2 6.12 -17.03 4.10
C VAL A 2 7.25 -16.56 5.02
N MET A 3 7.55 -15.27 4.99
CA MET A 3 8.56 -14.70 5.86
C MET A 3 7.97 -14.54 7.25
N GLY A 4 8.51 -15.23 8.27
CA GLY A 4 7.93 -15.30 9.63
C GLY A 4 7.64 -13.93 10.25
N TRP A 5 8.45 -12.91 9.95
CA TRP A 5 8.28 -11.55 10.43
C TRP A 5 6.96 -10.87 9.99
N MET A 6 6.31 -11.37 8.93
CA MET A 6 5.00 -10.85 8.49
C MET A 6 3.88 -11.10 9.50
N PHE A 7 4.10 -11.99 10.47
CA PHE A 7 3.13 -12.34 11.52
C PHE A 7 3.49 -11.78 12.90
N ASP A 8 4.54 -10.97 13.01
CA ASP A 8 5.04 -10.48 14.31
C ASP A 8 4.00 -9.69 15.12
N ARG A 9 2.99 -9.12 14.43
CA ARG A 9 1.88 -8.39 15.06
C ARG A 9 0.51 -9.06 14.86
N CYS A 10 0.48 -10.34 14.50
CA CYS A 10 -0.76 -11.11 14.49
C CYS A 10 -0.98 -11.75 15.87
N ASP A 11 -2.05 -11.36 16.56
CA ASP A 11 -2.40 -11.86 17.89
C ASP A 11 -3.11 -13.21 17.82
N GLU A 12 -3.66 -13.59 16.66
CA GLU A 12 -4.35 -14.83 16.42
C GLU A 12 -3.41 -15.98 16.04
N GLU A 13 -3.91 -17.22 16.21
CA GLU A 13 -3.21 -18.41 15.73
C GLU A 13 -3.12 -18.42 14.21
N ILE A 14 -1.90 -18.55 13.65
CA ILE A 14 -1.66 -18.63 12.21
C ILE A 14 -2.12 -19.99 11.67
N LYS A 15 -3.14 -19.99 10.81
CA LYS A 15 -3.79 -21.19 10.25
C LYS A 15 -3.70 -21.27 8.73
N LEU A 16 -3.91 -20.15 8.06
CA LEU A 16 -3.98 -20.07 6.60
C LEU A 16 -2.67 -19.56 6.00
N GLY A 17 -1.87 -18.84 6.78
CA GLY A 17 -0.61 -18.26 6.32
C GLY A 17 -0.77 -16.93 5.57
N ASN A 18 -1.96 -16.34 5.64
CA ASN A 18 -2.31 -15.04 5.05
C ASN A 18 -2.91 -14.07 6.08
N GLU A 19 -2.86 -14.38 7.37
CA GLU A 19 -3.43 -13.56 8.44
C GLU A 19 -2.84 -12.15 8.47
N TRP A 20 -1.62 -11.97 7.99
CA TRP A 20 -0.97 -10.67 7.86
C TRP A 20 -1.67 -9.70 6.88
N ILE A 21 -2.49 -10.20 5.98
CA ILE A 21 -3.19 -9.41 4.95
C ILE A 21 -4.32 -8.60 5.56
N CYS A 22 -5.16 -9.27 6.35
CA CYS A 22 -6.34 -8.70 6.98
C CYS A 22 -6.64 -9.45 8.28
N SER A 23 -7.18 -8.79 9.29
CA SER A 23 -7.61 -9.45 10.53
C SER A 23 -9.03 -10.03 10.45
N ASP A 24 -9.80 -9.75 9.39
CA ASP A 24 -11.11 -10.34 9.17
C ASP A 24 -10.99 -11.79 8.69
N PRO A 25 -11.53 -12.77 9.45
CA PRO A 25 -11.47 -14.19 9.08
C PRO A 25 -12.18 -14.52 7.76
N CYS A 26 -13.20 -13.77 7.36
CA CYS A 26 -13.88 -13.97 6.08
C CYS A 26 -12.95 -13.60 4.92
N VAL A 27 -12.28 -12.46 5.01
CA VAL A 27 -11.28 -12.03 4.03
C VAL A 27 -10.12 -13.01 3.94
N GLN A 28 -9.59 -13.46 5.08
CA GLN A 28 -8.54 -14.48 5.13
C GLN A 28 -8.97 -15.78 4.43
N TYR A 29 -10.21 -16.22 4.69
CA TYR A 29 -10.75 -17.43 4.09
C TYR A 29 -10.91 -17.30 2.58
N ASP A 30 -11.51 -16.21 2.10
CA ASP A 30 -11.75 -15.97 0.68
C ASP A 30 -10.42 -15.88 -0.08
N HIS A 31 -9.45 -15.13 0.44
CA HIS A 31 -8.11 -15.02 -0.13
C HIS A 31 -7.40 -16.40 -0.22
N ALA A 32 -7.48 -17.21 0.83
CA ALA A 32 -6.84 -18.53 0.86
C ALA A 32 -7.49 -19.54 -0.11
N HIS A 33 -8.75 -19.33 -0.50
CA HIS A 33 -9.53 -20.24 -1.34
C HIS A 33 -9.78 -19.69 -2.76
N ASP A 34 -9.31 -18.48 -3.08
CA ASP A 34 -9.42 -17.93 -4.41
C ASP A 34 -8.59 -18.76 -5.41
N PRO A 35 -9.22 -19.34 -6.44
CA PRO A 35 -8.54 -20.18 -7.43
C PRO A 35 -7.55 -19.40 -8.29
N PHE A 36 -7.67 -18.07 -8.36
CA PHE A 36 -6.78 -17.17 -9.11
C PHE A 36 -5.63 -16.67 -8.25
N ASP A 37 -5.72 -16.76 -6.93
CA ASP A 37 -4.65 -16.42 -6.04
C ASP A 37 -3.58 -17.53 -6.02
N ALA A 38 -2.35 -17.14 -6.30
CA ALA A 38 -1.21 -18.07 -6.32
C ALA A 38 -0.42 -18.08 -5.00
N PHE A 39 -0.93 -17.44 -3.95
CA PHE A 39 -0.22 -17.22 -2.69
C PHE A 39 0.35 -18.50 -2.07
N THR A 40 -0.40 -19.62 -2.14
CA THR A 40 0.02 -20.91 -1.62
C THR A 40 0.90 -21.71 -2.59
N LYS A 41 1.05 -21.27 -3.83
CA LYS A 41 1.84 -21.98 -4.85
C LYS A 41 3.31 -21.57 -4.76
N PRO A 42 4.25 -22.53 -4.84
CA PRO A 42 5.66 -22.22 -4.77
C PRO A 42 6.10 -21.43 -6.01
N THR A 43 6.66 -20.25 -5.78
CA THR A 43 7.30 -19.43 -6.81
C THR A 43 8.65 -20.04 -7.19
N THR A 44 8.99 -20.04 -8.49
CA THR A 44 10.32 -20.48 -8.93
C THR A 44 11.41 -19.50 -8.46
N ASN A 45 12.62 -19.99 -8.23
CA ASN A 45 13.76 -19.14 -7.86
C ASN A 45 14.00 -18.01 -8.89
N ARG A 46 13.76 -18.29 -10.18
CA ARG A 46 13.87 -17.29 -11.24
C ARG A 46 12.83 -16.19 -11.12
N SER A 47 11.56 -16.56 -10.89
CA SER A 47 10.48 -15.57 -10.70
C SER A 47 10.74 -14.70 -9.48
N PHE A 48 11.21 -15.30 -8.39
CA PHE A 48 11.56 -14.56 -7.18
C PHE A 48 12.76 -13.62 -7.42
N LEU A 49 13.76 -14.03 -8.16
CA LEU A 49 14.89 -13.17 -8.54
C LEU A 49 14.41 -11.95 -9.34
N TYR A 50 13.55 -12.17 -10.36
CA TYR A 50 13.02 -11.08 -11.17
C TYR A 50 12.13 -10.12 -10.34
N PHE A 51 11.35 -10.67 -9.41
CA PHE A 51 10.58 -9.85 -8.46
C PHE A 51 11.50 -8.96 -7.62
N CYS A 52 12.57 -9.51 -7.03
CA CYS A 52 13.54 -8.72 -6.26
C CYS A 52 14.22 -7.64 -7.12
N GLN A 53 14.60 -7.97 -8.37
CA GLN A 53 15.18 -7.00 -9.31
C GLN A 53 14.20 -5.87 -9.64
N MET A 54 12.94 -6.19 -9.89
CA MET A 54 11.89 -5.20 -10.14
C MET A 54 11.72 -4.27 -8.95
N ILE A 55 11.55 -4.82 -7.73
CA ILE A 55 11.41 -4.01 -6.51
C ILE A 55 12.62 -3.08 -6.34
N THR A 56 13.83 -3.60 -6.52
CA THR A 56 15.06 -2.78 -6.42
C THR A 56 15.08 -1.62 -7.43
N ALA A 57 14.54 -1.84 -8.62
CA ALA A 57 14.53 -0.81 -9.69
C ALA A 57 13.48 0.31 -9.46
N ILE A 58 12.42 0.02 -8.70
CA ILE A 58 11.29 0.95 -8.49
C ILE A 58 11.22 1.48 -7.04
N THR A 59 12.28 1.34 -6.26
CA THR A 59 12.36 1.83 -4.89
C THR A 59 13.62 2.64 -4.65
N GLY A 60 13.57 3.53 -3.66
CA GLY A 60 14.70 4.32 -3.21
C GLY A 60 14.68 5.78 -3.71
N ALA A 61 15.57 6.59 -3.14
CA ALA A 61 15.65 8.03 -3.45
C ALA A 61 15.94 8.33 -4.93
N ASP A 62 16.68 7.46 -5.61
CA ASP A 62 16.97 7.66 -7.04
C ASP A 62 15.77 7.34 -7.93
N TRP A 63 14.91 6.39 -7.52
CA TRP A 63 13.63 6.16 -8.19
C TRP A 63 12.71 7.37 -8.05
N ALA A 64 12.58 7.93 -6.85
CA ALA A 64 11.71 9.08 -6.58
C ALA A 64 12.02 10.30 -7.48
N LYS A 65 13.29 10.53 -7.81
CA LYS A 65 13.71 11.60 -8.73
C LYS A 65 13.23 11.41 -10.17
N ASN A 66 12.81 10.21 -10.56
CA ASN A 66 12.30 9.92 -11.90
C ASN A 66 10.77 9.94 -11.97
N VAL A 67 10.08 10.14 -10.86
CA VAL A 67 8.63 10.37 -10.85
C VAL A 67 8.39 11.82 -11.29
N PRO A 68 7.42 12.11 -12.18
CA PRO A 68 7.08 13.47 -12.56
C PRO A 68 6.61 14.30 -11.35
N THR A 69 7.23 15.46 -11.11
CA THR A 69 6.99 16.27 -9.91
C THR A 69 5.63 16.95 -9.86
N GLU A 70 4.99 17.09 -11.02
CA GLU A 70 3.62 17.61 -11.18
C GLU A 70 2.53 16.64 -10.71
N LEU A 71 2.87 15.38 -10.48
CA LEU A 71 1.91 14.39 -9.99
C LEU A 71 1.71 14.54 -8.49
N PRO A 72 0.50 14.85 -8.01
CA PRO A 72 0.16 14.74 -6.60
C PRO A 72 0.13 13.28 -6.16
N ILE A 73 0.58 13.01 -4.94
CA ILE A 73 0.74 11.64 -4.45
C ILE A 73 0.02 11.48 -3.12
N PHE A 74 -0.80 10.46 -3.03
CA PHE A 74 -1.45 10.03 -1.79
C PHE A 74 -1.02 8.61 -1.41
N ASN A 75 -0.21 8.48 -0.36
CA ASN A 75 0.23 7.21 0.20
C ASN A 75 -0.68 6.79 1.34
N ILE A 76 -1.35 5.65 1.18
CA ILE A 76 -2.27 5.10 2.19
C ILE A 76 -1.89 3.65 2.54
N ALA A 77 -1.94 3.30 3.81
CA ALA A 77 -1.69 1.94 4.30
C ALA A 77 -2.26 1.72 5.70
N GLY A 78 -2.39 0.46 6.10
CA GLY A 78 -2.62 0.12 7.50
C GLY A 78 -1.33 0.25 8.32
N ASP A 79 -1.41 0.69 9.58
CA ASP A 79 -0.24 0.80 10.46
C ASP A 79 0.22 -0.56 11.01
N GLN A 80 -0.58 -1.63 10.79
CA GLN A 80 -0.22 -3.00 11.09
C GLN A 80 0.21 -3.80 9.85
N ASP A 81 0.40 -3.14 8.70
CA ASP A 81 0.88 -3.78 7.48
C ASP A 81 2.39 -4.08 7.55
N PRO A 82 2.78 -5.39 7.57
CA PRO A 82 4.19 -5.76 7.58
C PRO A 82 4.92 -5.42 6.27
N VAL A 83 4.22 -5.36 5.13
CA VAL A 83 4.82 -4.99 3.84
C VAL A 83 5.25 -3.53 3.84
N GLY A 84 4.44 -2.66 4.43
CA GLY A 84 4.75 -1.26 4.70
C GLY A 84 5.69 -1.05 5.89
N GLN A 85 6.29 -2.12 6.44
CA GLN A 85 7.12 -2.07 7.65
C GLN A 85 6.40 -1.36 8.81
N TYR A 86 5.11 -1.66 8.97
CA TYR A 86 4.28 -1.09 10.02
C TYR A 86 4.25 0.45 10.01
N GLY A 87 4.22 1.02 8.78
CA GLY A 87 4.19 2.46 8.52
C GLY A 87 5.56 3.09 8.27
N GLU A 88 6.66 2.54 8.80
CA GLU A 88 8.00 3.10 8.59
C GLU A 88 8.39 3.15 7.11
N GLY A 89 8.12 2.08 6.36
CA GLY A 89 8.38 2.01 4.92
C GLY A 89 7.50 2.96 4.11
N VAL A 90 6.25 3.18 4.53
CA VAL A 90 5.33 4.13 3.90
C VAL A 90 5.87 5.55 4.04
N TYR A 91 6.24 5.97 5.26
CA TYR A 91 6.85 7.28 5.48
C TYR A 91 8.19 7.43 4.78
N GLN A 92 9.00 6.37 4.68
CA GLN A 92 10.26 6.44 3.95
C GLN A 92 10.04 6.74 2.47
N VAL A 93 9.06 6.11 1.82
CA VAL A 93 8.68 6.39 0.42
C VAL A 93 8.19 7.83 0.29
N SER A 94 7.32 8.28 1.18
CA SER A 94 6.81 9.65 1.21
C SER A 94 7.94 10.67 1.36
N ASN A 95 8.93 10.40 2.22
CA ASN A 95 10.10 11.27 2.40
C ASN A 95 10.95 11.35 1.13
N TRP A 96 11.24 10.24 0.45
CA TRP A 96 12.00 10.26 -0.82
C TRP A 96 11.31 11.09 -1.88
N LEU A 97 9.98 10.98 -1.99
CA LEU A 97 9.18 11.75 -2.93
C LEU A 97 9.16 13.24 -2.57
N THR A 98 8.93 13.57 -1.30
CA THR A 98 8.95 14.96 -0.80
C THR A 98 10.33 15.61 -1.00
N GLU A 99 11.42 14.91 -0.69
CA GLU A 99 12.80 15.38 -0.94
C GLU A 99 13.10 15.57 -2.42
N SER A 100 12.37 14.89 -3.31
CA SER A 100 12.46 15.03 -4.75
C SER A 100 11.53 16.10 -5.32
N GLY A 101 10.78 16.83 -4.48
CA GLY A 101 9.95 17.97 -4.85
C GLY A 101 8.47 17.68 -5.11
N HIS A 102 7.98 16.48 -4.77
CA HIS A 102 6.57 16.13 -4.95
C HIS A 102 5.69 16.65 -3.82
N ALA A 103 4.43 16.97 -4.14
CA ALA A 103 3.35 17.12 -3.17
C ALA A 103 2.91 15.70 -2.73
N VAL A 104 3.12 15.38 -1.44
CA VAL A 104 2.82 14.04 -0.90
C VAL A 104 1.94 14.16 0.32
N GLU A 105 0.79 13.52 0.26
CA GLU A 105 -0.05 13.25 1.43
C GLU A 105 0.19 11.82 1.89
N THR A 106 0.13 11.60 3.21
CA THR A 106 0.32 10.26 3.78
C THR A 106 -0.68 10.03 4.90
N LYS A 107 -1.48 8.97 4.79
CA LYS A 107 -2.42 8.54 5.84
C LYS A 107 -2.19 7.09 6.20
N LEU A 108 -2.01 6.83 7.49
CA LEU A 108 -2.03 5.46 8.03
C LEU A 108 -3.35 5.22 8.77
N TYR A 109 -3.95 4.05 8.55
CA TYR A 109 -5.17 3.62 9.22
C TYR A 109 -4.80 2.76 10.44
N PRO A 110 -5.06 3.25 11.67
CA PRO A 110 -4.60 2.59 12.88
C PRO A 110 -5.31 1.25 13.14
N GLY A 111 -4.55 0.20 13.40
CA GLY A 111 -5.06 -1.13 13.71
C GLY A 111 -5.32 -2.01 12.50
N TYR A 112 -5.20 -1.48 11.28
CA TYR A 112 -5.48 -2.20 10.04
C TYR A 112 -4.20 -2.73 9.38
N ARG A 113 -4.31 -3.89 8.70
CA ARG A 113 -3.21 -4.59 8.03
C ARG A 113 -3.10 -4.21 6.54
N HIS A 114 -2.61 -5.11 5.71
CA HIS A 114 -2.23 -4.85 4.32
C HIS A 114 -3.39 -4.43 3.41
N GLU A 115 -4.53 -5.10 3.49
CA GLU A 115 -5.68 -4.86 2.63
C GLU A 115 -6.72 -3.96 3.29
N ILE A 116 -6.39 -2.67 3.46
CA ILE A 116 -7.27 -1.67 4.11
C ILE A 116 -8.65 -1.55 3.46
N HIS A 117 -8.76 -1.83 2.16
CA HIS A 117 -10.00 -1.76 1.38
C HIS A 117 -10.93 -2.97 1.58
N ASN A 118 -10.47 -4.03 2.22
CA ASN A 118 -11.24 -5.25 2.45
C ASN A 118 -11.85 -5.34 3.87
N TYR A 119 -11.60 -4.35 4.72
CA TYR A 119 -12.26 -4.27 6.03
C TYR A 119 -13.65 -3.65 5.91
N GLU A 120 -14.67 -4.36 6.40
CA GLU A 120 -16.07 -3.91 6.31
C GLU A 120 -16.31 -2.60 7.05
N ASP A 121 -15.59 -2.34 8.13
CA ASP A 121 -15.70 -1.16 8.98
C ASP A 121 -14.77 -0.01 8.55
N LEU A 122 -13.89 -0.21 7.55
CA LEU A 122 -12.94 0.80 7.09
C LEU A 122 -13.10 1.18 5.62
N LYS A 123 -13.55 0.26 4.76
CA LYS A 123 -13.54 0.42 3.30
C LYS A 123 -14.19 1.72 2.81
N ASP A 124 -15.28 2.14 3.47
CA ASP A 124 -16.01 3.36 3.07
C ASP A 124 -15.18 4.62 3.37
N GLU A 125 -14.47 4.66 4.51
CA GLU A 125 -13.54 5.75 4.83
C GLU A 125 -12.38 5.81 3.84
N VAL A 126 -11.79 4.65 3.48
CA VAL A 126 -10.72 4.59 2.48
C VAL A 126 -11.17 5.13 1.13
N VAL A 127 -12.37 4.76 0.69
CA VAL A 127 -12.94 5.24 -0.57
C VAL A 127 -13.19 6.74 -0.52
N GLU A 128 -13.75 7.26 0.59
CA GLU A 128 -14.00 8.70 0.78
C GLU A 128 -12.70 9.50 0.75
N ASP A 129 -11.66 9.06 1.45
CA ASP A 129 -10.35 9.70 1.43
C ASP A 129 -9.75 9.77 0.01
N ILE A 130 -9.86 8.69 -0.77
CA ILE A 130 -9.40 8.65 -2.16
C ILE A 130 -10.19 9.63 -3.03
N ILE A 131 -11.52 9.67 -2.88
CA ILE A 131 -12.38 10.59 -3.63
C ILE A 131 -12.03 12.04 -3.27
N CYS A 132 -11.94 12.37 -1.98
CA CYS A 132 -11.57 13.70 -1.52
C CYS A 132 -10.20 14.15 -2.06
N PHE A 133 -9.22 13.22 -2.10
CA PHE A 133 -7.92 13.52 -2.68
C PHE A 133 -8.02 13.86 -4.18
N PHE A 134 -8.78 13.10 -4.96
CA PHE A 134 -8.97 13.39 -6.38
C PHE A 134 -9.76 14.68 -6.62
N ASP A 135 -10.83 14.92 -5.89
CA ASP A 135 -11.64 16.13 -6.02
C ASP A 135 -10.80 17.38 -5.73
N ALA A 136 -9.95 17.35 -4.71
CA ALA A 136 -9.03 18.44 -4.40
C ALA A 136 -8.03 18.77 -5.54
N GLN A 137 -7.69 17.79 -6.38
CA GLN A 137 -6.83 18.04 -7.55
C GLN A 137 -7.62 18.67 -8.72
N LEU A 138 -8.90 18.34 -8.86
CA LEU A 138 -9.75 18.88 -9.93
C LEU A 138 -10.13 20.33 -9.67
N ASP A 139 -10.33 20.72 -8.41
CA ASP A 139 -10.69 22.12 -8.05
C ASP A 139 -9.54 23.12 -8.32
N PHE A 140 -8.30 22.67 -8.45
CA PHE A 140 -7.15 23.54 -8.80
C PHE A 140 -7.08 23.91 -10.29
N ASP A 141 -7.69 23.14 -11.19
CA ASP A 141 -7.66 23.38 -12.64
C ASP A 141 -8.70 24.43 -13.07
N ASP A 142 -9.72 24.73 -12.27
CA ASP A 142 -10.79 25.69 -12.61
C ASP A 142 -10.42 27.15 -12.33
N ASP A 143 -9.39 27.46 -11.53
CA ASP A 143 -9.00 28.81 -11.14
C ASP A 143 -8.04 29.52 -12.14
N ASP A 144 -7.44 28.79 -13.11
CA ASP A 144 -6.48 29.35 -14.06
C ASP A 144 -7.11 29.91 -15.37
N ASP A 145 -8.42 29.71 -15.60
CA ASP A 145 -9.10 30.15 -16.83
C ASP A 145 -9.76 31.54 -16.77
N ASP A 146 -9.70 32.26 -15.64
CA ASP A 146 -10.38 33.56 -15.46
C ASP A 146 -9.46 34.80 -15.54
N GLU A 147 -8.19 34.69 -16.03
CA GLU A 147 -7.33 35.86 -16.33
C GLU A 147 -7.08 36.03 -17.84
N GLU A 148 -8.06 36.51 -18.58
CA GLU A 148 -7.88 37.27 -19.84
C GLU A 148 -8.59 38.63 -19.81
#